data_39a47d8de5b4f73d79031e2b3e372949
#
_entry.id   39a47d8de5b4f73d79031e2b3e372949
#
_cell.length_a   1.000
_cell.length_b   1.000
_cell.length_c   1.000
_cell.angle_alpha   90.00
_cell.angle_beta   90.00
_cell.angle_gamma   90.00
#
_symmetry.space_group_name_H-M   'P 1'
#
loop_
_entity.id
_entity.type
_entity.pdbx_description
1 polymer ?
#
loop_
_entity_poly.entity_id
_entity_poly.type
_entity_poly.pdbx_seq_one_letter_code
_entity_poly.pdbx_strand_id
1 'polypeptide(L)'
;MTEPTPQTQSCNEVTLVGRVSAVPELRDLPSGDRLVTLRVVVDRPAHKGATKRAVDVIDVACWSKRTQRTAAALRPDDGLRVEGALRRRFFVAGGGGRASRYEVEAARLVRLSRAASG
;
A
#
# COMPACT_ATOMS: atom_id res chain seq x y z
N MET A 1 10.05 -38.26 -23.86
CA MET A 1 9.60 -37.51 -22.69
C MET A 1 9.29 -36.10 -23.13
N THR A 2 8.05 -35.71 -23.01
CA THR A 2 7.63 -34.39 -23.42
C THR A 2 7.96 -33.40 -22.31
N GLU A 3 8.69 -32.38 -22.63
CA GLU A 3 8.91 -31.30 -21.65
C GLU A 3 7.55 -30.65 -21.37
N PRO A 4 7.27 -30.37 -20.08
CA PRO A 4 6.05 -29.65 -19.77
C PRO A 4 6.09 -28.30 -20.45
N THR A 5 5.00 -27.93 -21.08
CA THR A 5 4.84 -26.59 -21.63
C THR A 5 5.07 -25.59 -20.50
N PRO A 6 5.96 -24.60 -20.68
CA PRO A 6 6.15 -23.59 -19.63
C PRO A 6 4.80 -22.95 -19.31
N GLN A 7 4.31 -23.21 -18.13
CA GLN A 7 3.08 -22.57 -17.68
C GLN A 7 3.46 -21.20 -17.13
N THR A 8 2.71 -20.21 -17.56
CA THR A 8 2.85 -18.89 -16.97
C THR A 8 2.43 -18.97 -15.52
N GLN A 9 3.38 -18.79 -14.62
CA GLN A 9 3.08 -18.69 -13.20
C GLN A 9 2.61 -17.28 -12.91
N SER A 10 1.50 -17.18 -12.22
CA SER A 10 1.02 -15.88 -11.78
C SER A 10 1.96 -15.31 -10.73
N CYS A 11 2.24 -14.03 -10.86
CA CYS A 11 3.06 -13.32 -9.89
C CYS A 11 2.41 -11.97 -9.60
N ASN A 12 2.33 -11.63 -8.32
CA ASN A 12 1.80 -10.34 -7.89
C ASN A 12 2.57 -9.92 -6.65
N GLU A 13 3.68 -9.23 -6.87
CA GLU A 13 4.57 -8.79 -5.81
C GLU A 13 4.83 -7.30 -5.98
N VAL A 14 4.65 -6.56 -4.91
CA VAL A 14 4.87 -5.12 -4.88
C VAL A 14 5.80 -4.81 -3.71
N THR A 15 6.82 -4.03 -3.98
CA THR A 15 7.67 -3.44 -2.95
C THR A 15 7.68 -1.94 -3.14
N LEU A 16 7.31 -1.22 -2.10
CA LEU A 16 7.33 0.24 -2.11
C LEU A 16 8.24 0.73 -0.99
N VAL A 17 9.00 1.74 -1.28
CA VAL A 17 9.77 2.48 -0.27
C VAL A 17 9.41 3.94 -0.40
N GLY A 18 8.94 4.53 0.68
CA GLY A 18 8.50 5.91 0.68
C GLY A 18 8.27 6.41 2.09
N ARG A 19 7.38 7.36 2.22
CA ARG A 19 7.05 7.94 3.51
C ARG A 19 5.55 7.90 3.76
N VAL A 20 5.18 7.81 5.03
CA VAL A 20 3.79 7.81 5.45
C VAL A 20 3.20 9.20 5.24
N SER A 21 2.06 9.28 4.56
CA SER A 21 1.43 10.56 4.24
C SER A 21 0.68 11.16 5.42
N ALA A 22 -0.05 10.34 6.16
CA ALA A 22 -0.90 10.77 7.26
C ALA A 22 -1.00 9.66 8.29
N VAL A 23 -1.60 9.96 9.44
CA VAL A 23 -1.85 8.96 10.47
C VAL A 23 -2.69 7.82 9.88
N PRO A 24 -2.28 6.56 10.06
CA PRO A 24 -3.07 5.42 9.60
C PRO A 24 -4.47 5.41 10.22
N GLU A 25 -5.45 4.98 9.45
CA GLU A 25 -6.83 4.92 9.87
C GLU A 25 -7.24 3.50 10.21
N LEU A 26 -7.91 3.34 11.35
CA LEU A 26 -8.48 2.08 11.78
C LEU A 26 -9.95 2.04 11.41
N ARG A 27 -10.39 0.96 10.78
CA ARG A 27 -11.80 0.75 10.44
C ARG A 27 -12.25 -0.61 10.95
N ASP A 28 -13.39 -0.62 11.62
CA ASP A 28 -14.11 -1.86 11.93
C ASP A 28 -15.15 -2.08 10.84
N LEU A 29 -15.11 -3.25 10.22
CA LEU A 29 -16.01 -3.57 9.10
C LEU A 29 -17.26 -4.27 9.62
N PRO A 30 -18.37 -4.20 8.86
CA PRO A 30 -19.61 -4.91 9.23
C PRO A 30 -19.41 -6.42 9.41
N SER A 31 -18.42 -7.01 8.74
CA SER A 31 -18.08 -8.42 8.89
C SER A 31 -17.46 -8.75 10.24
N GLY A 32 -17.09 -7.76 11.03
CA GLY A 32 -16.35 -7.95 12.27
C GLY A 32 -14.84 -7.89 12.10
N ASP A 33 -14.38 -7.82 10.87
CA ASP A 33 -12.95 -7.68 10.58
C ASP A 33 -12.48 -6.26 10.85
N ARG A 34 -11.22 -6.15 11.21
CA ARG A 34 -10.56 -4.88 11.43
C ARG A 34 -9.59 -4.63 10.28
N LEU A 35 -9.61 -3.41 9.74
CA LEU A 35 -8.75 -2.99 8.66
C LEU A 35 -8.03 -1.72 9.07
N VAL A 36 -6.71 -1.68 8.82
CA VAL A 36 -5.95 -0.44 8.93
C VAL A 36 -5.52 -0.02 7.54
N THR A 37 -5.81 1.23 7.18
CA THR A 37 -5.41 1.79 5.89
C THR A 37 -4.41 2.91 6.11
N LEU A 38 -3.49 3.05 5.17
CA LEU A 38 -2.53 4.14 5.18
C LEU A 38 -2.17 4.51 3.75
N ARG A 39 -1.53 5.66 3.58
CA ARG A 39 -1.03 6.11 2.29
C ARG A 39 0.47 6.27 2.35
N VAL A 40 1.13 5.78 1.33
CA VAL A 40 2.57 5.89 1.18
C VAL A 40 2.87 6.78 -0.01
N VAL A 41 3.71 7.77 0.21
CA VAL A 41 4.18 8.67 -0.84
C VAL A 41 5.52 8.16 -1.34
N VAL A 42 5.57 7.83 -2.61
CA VAL A 42 6.76 7.30 -3.26
C VAL A 42 7.22 8.31 -4.29
N ASP A 43 8.46 8.76 -4.18
CA ASP A 43 9.02 9.68 -5.15
C ASP A 43 9.25 8.98 -6.48
N ARG A 44 8.87 9.62 -7.57
CA ARG A 44 9.22 9.12 -8.89
C ARG A 44 10.66 9.48 -9.19
N PRO A 45 11.39 8.61 -9.92
CA PRO A 45 12.73 8.98 -10.35
C PRO A 45 12.70 10.27 -11.14
N ALA A 46 13.68 11.13 -10.92
CA ALA A 46 13.84 12.34 -11.71
C ALA A 46 14.07 11.96 -13.16
N HIS A 47 13.35 12.61 -14.06
CA HIS A 47 13.55 12.35 -15.47
C HIS A 47 14.03 13.61 -16.18
N LYS A 48 14.78 13.42 -17.24
CA LYS A 48 15.42 14.51 -17.98
C LYS A 48 14.38 15.53 -18.45
N GLY A 49 14.57 16.79 -18.08
CA GLY A 49 13.64 17.87 -18.42
C GLY A 49 12.55 18.11 -17.40
N ALA A 50 12.45 17.30 -16.37
CA ALA A 50 11.45 17.51 -15.31
C ALA A 50 11.87 18.67 -14.43
N THR A 51 10.99 19.65 -14.28
CA THR A 51 11.22 20.81 -13.41
C THR A 51 10.62 20.63 -12.02
N LYS A 52 9.76 19.64 -11.83
CA LYS A 52 9.10 19.35 -10.56
C LYS A 52 9.26 17.89 -10.20
N ARG A 53 9.41 17.62 -8.91
CA ARG A 53 9.35 16.25 -8.42
C ARG A 53 7.92 15.76 -8.48
N ALA A 54 7.73 14.63 -9.10
CA ALA A 54 6.45 13.92 -9.10
C ALA A 54 6.49 12.82 -8.05
N VAL A 55 5.35 12.54 -7.47
CA VAL A 55 5.19 11.46 -6.49
C VAL A 55 4.01 10.60 -6.87
N ASP A 56 4.03 9.37 -6.41
CA ASP A 56 2.88 8.49 -6.41
C ASP A 56 2.38 8.38 -4.98
N VAL A 57 1.08 8.56 -4.79
CA VAL A 57 0.43 8.36 -3.50
C VAL A 57 -0.35 7.05 -3.59
N ILE A 58 0.06 6.08 -2.79
CA ILE A 58 -0.45 4.72 -2.92
C ILE A 58 -1.19 4.31 -1.66
N ASP A 59 -2.42 3.83 -1.85
CA ASP A 59 -3.24 3.30 -0.76
C ASP A 59 -2.74 1.91 -0.37
N VAL A 60 -2.59 1.69 0.93
CA VAL A 60 -2.12 0.43 1.49
C VAL A 60 -3.13 -0.07 2.51
N ALA A 61 -3.49 -1.34 2.41
CA ALA A 61 -4.43 -1.99 3.30
C ALA A 61 -3.70 -3.02 4.17
N CYS A 62 -3.94 -2.97 5.46
CA CYS A 62 -3.34 -3.88 6.43
C CYS A 62 -4.43 -4.73 7.09
N TRP A 63 -4.50 -6.00 6.70
CA TRP A 63 -5.51 -6.93 7.19
C TRP A 63 -5.01 -7.83 8.31
N SER A 64 -3.70 -8.07 8.38
CA SER A 64 -3.14 -8.94 9.43
C SER A 64 -2.88 -8.15 10.71
N LYS A 65 -2.95 -8.84 11.83
CA LYS A 65 -2.62 -8.22 13.13
C LYS A 65 -1.19 -7.70 13.16
N ARG A 66 -0.28 -8.40 12.49
CA ARG A 66 1.13 -8.02 12.46
C ARG A 66 1.32 -6.69 11.73
N THR A 67 0.75 -6.54 10.53
CA THR A 67 0.86 -5.30 9.78
C THR A 67 0.12 -4.16 10.48
N GLN A 68 -1.03 -4.44 11.08
CA GLN A 68 -1.78 -3.44 11.83
C GLN A 68 -1.01 -2.92 13.04
N ARG A 69 -0.29 -3.79 13.73
CA ARG A 69 0.53 -3.39 14.87
C ARG A 69 1.65 -2.45 14.44
N THR A 70 2.34 -2.78 13.35
CA THR A 70 3.37 -1.90 12.80
C THR A 70 2.77 -0.58 12.35
N ALA A 71 1.64 -0.63 11.63
CA ALA A 71 0.97 0.57 11.15
C ALA A 71 0.56 1.51 12.29
N ALA A 72 0.09 0.95 13.41
CA ALA A 72 -0.35 1.76 14.55
C ALA A 72 0.78 2.62 15.14
N ALA A 73 2.02 2.21 14.97
CA ALA A 73 3.18 2.94 15.48
C ALA A 73 3.73 3.98 14.49
N LEU A 74 3.20 4.03 13.27
CA LEU A 74 3.70 4.94 12.24
C LEU A 74 3.19 6.37 12.45
N ARG A 75 4.03 7.32 12.09
CA ARG A 75 3.72 8.74 12.12
C ARG A 75 3.89 9.32 10.70
N PRO A 76 3.23 10.45 10.42
CA PRO A 76 3.48 11.14 9.14
C PRO A 76 4.97 11.37 8.92
N ASP A 77 5.40 11.21 7.69
CA ASP A 77 6.78 11.34 7.22
C ASP A 77 7.76 10.28 7.71
N ASP A 78 7.31 9.28 8.47
CA ASP A 78 8.15 8.12 8.74
C ASP A 78 8.50 7.42 7.43
N GLY A 79 9.75 7.00 7.28
CA GLY A 79 10.18 6.15 6.17
C GLY A 79 9.63 4.75 6.33
N LEU A 80 9.09 4.20 5.27
CA LEU A 80 8.40 2.92 5.31
C LEU A 80 8.69 2.09 4.08
N ARG A 81 8.89 0.80 4.30
CA ARG A 81 8.91 -0.20 3.25
C ARG A 81 7.67 -1.06 3.35
N VAL A 82 6.98 -1.20 2.24
CA VAL A 82 5.78 -2.03 2.13
C VAL A 82 6.08 -3.17 1.18
N GLU A 83 5.84 -4.37 1.61
CA GLU A 83 5.90 -5.56 0.76
C GLU A 83 4.52 -6.19 0.75
N GLY A 84 4.00 -6.49 -0.42
CA GLY A 84 2.67 -7.05 -0.55
C GLY A 84 2.27 -7.34 -1.97
N ALA A 85 0.99 -7.21 -2.24
CA ALA A 85 0.41 -7.50 -3.55
C ALA A 85 -0.55 -6.39 -3.95
N LEU A 86 -0.66 -6.15 -5.24
CA LEU A 86 -1.63 -5.21 -5.78
C LEU A 86 -3.00 -5.89 -5.80
N ARG A 87 -4.00 -5.22 -5.24
CA ARG A 87 -5.38 -5.72 -5.23
C ARG A 87 -6.29 -4.71 -5.90
N ARG A 88 -7.24 -5.21 -6.63
CA ARG A 88 -8.33 -4.41 -7.16
C ARG A 88 -9.56 -4.64 -6.29
N ARG A 89 -10.06 -3.58 -5.70
CA ARG A 89 -11.27 -3.64 -4.89
C ARG A 89 -12.45 -3.06 -5.62
N PHE A 90 -13.55 -3.77 -5.56
CA PHE A 90 -14.83 -3.31 -6.10
C PHE A 90 -15.71 -2.89 -4.95
N PHE A 91 -16.42 -1.79 -5.14
CA PHE A 91 -17.33 -1.27 -4.13
C PHE A 91 -18.48 -0.54 -4.80
N VAL A 92 -19.55 -0.32 -4.03
CA VAL A 92 -20.69 0.47 -4.51
C VAL A 92 -20.38 1.92 -4.20
N ALA A 93 -20.32 2.74 -5.25
CA ALA A 93 -20.12 4.18 -5.09
C ALA A 93 -21.37 4.85 -4.55
N GLY A 94 -21.22 6.01 -3.94
CA GLY A 94 -22.34 6.85 -3.56
C GLY A 94 -23.18 7.17 -4.79
N GLY A 95 -24.45 6.81 -4.80
CA GLY A 95 -25.32 6.92 -5.97
C GLY A 95 -25.65 5.60 -6.63
N GLY A 96 -25.12 4.48 -6.14
CA GLY A 96 -25.48 3.13 -6.56
C GLY A 96 -24.70 2.55 -7.71
N GLY A 97 -23.75 3.30 -8.28
CA GLY A 97 -22.88 2.79 -9.33
C GLY A 97 -21.76 1.90 -8.80
N ARG A 98 -21.26 0.98 -9.62
CA ARG A 98 -20.08 0.19 -9.29
C ARG A 98 -18.82 1.01 -9.51
N ALA A 99 -17.91 0.94 -8.56
CA ALA A 99 -16.61 1.58 -8.66
C ALA A 99 -15.52 0.57 -8.29
N SER A 100 -14.30 0.86 -8.67
CA SER A 100 -13.16 0.04 -8.27
C SER A 100 -11.95 0.93 -8.04
N ARG A 101 -11.04 0.44 -7.22
CA ARG A 101 -9.76 1.07 -7.02
C ARG A 101 -8.69 0.02 -6.79
N TYR A 102 -7.46 0.40 -7.06
CA TYR A 102 -6.31 -0.45 -6.74
C TYR A 102 -5.70 -0.01 -5.43
N GLU A 103 -5.24 -0.98 -4.67
CA GLU A 103 -4.51 -0.75 -3.42
C GLU A 103 -3.48 -1.85 -3.24
N VAL A 104 -2.49 -1.60 -2.41
CA VAL A 104 -1.52 -2.63 -2.04
C VAL A 104 -1.97 -3.26 -0.73
N GLU A 105 -2.19 -4.56 -0.75
CA GLU A 105 -2.42 -5.33 0.47
C GLU A 105 -1.07 -5.67 1.07
N ALA A 106 -0.80 -5.13 2.26
CA ALA A 106 0.49 -5.31 2.89
C ALA A 106 0.62 -6.71 3.48
N ALA A 107 1.68 -7.40 3.10
CA ALA A 107 2.11 -8.62 3.77
C ALA A 107 3.12 -8.30 4.87
N ARG A 108 3.90 -7.24 4.67
CA ARG A 108 4.91 -6.82 5.62
C ARG A 108 5.12 -5.31 5.55
N LEU A 109 5.24 -4.69 6.71
CA LEU A 109 5.63 -3.29 6.86
C LEU A 109 6.89 -3.19 7.67
N VAL A 110 7.85 -2.40 7.21
CA VAL A 110 9.09 -2.14 7.94
C VAL A 110 9.31 -0.64 8.00
N ARG A 111 9.31 -0.08 9.21
CA ARG A 111 9.69 1.32 9.37
C ARG A 111 11.19 1.46 9.17
N LEU A 112 11.60 2.28 8.23
CA LEU A 112 13.00 2.49 7.88
C LEU A 112 13.62 3.65 8.65
N SER A 113 12.82 4.66 8.93
CA SER A 113 13.28 5.83 9.66
C SER A 113 12.09 6.51 10.34
N ARG A 114 12.35 7.23 11.40
CA ARG A 114 11.33 8.02 12.05
C ARG A 114 11.42 9.45 11.53
N ALA A 115 10.25 10.07 11.36
CA ALA A 115 10.20 11.46 10.95
C ALA A 115 10.95 12.35 11.95
N ALA A 116 11.63 13.37 11.43
CA ALA A 116 12.28 14.34 12.29
C ALA A 116 11.22 15.06 13.12
N SER A 117 11.47 15.15 14.43
CA SER A 117 10.64 15.97 15.31
C SER A 117 11.04 17.43 15.08
N GLY A 118 10.16 18.13 14.44
CA GLY A 118 10.40 19.53 14.14
C GLY A 118 9.55 20.43 14.96
#